data_e09a33ad7b189f047ab46eb5238f04b4
#
_entry.id   e09a33ad7b189f047ab46eb5238f04b4
#
_cell.length_a   1.000
_cell.length_b   1.000
_cell.length_c   1.000
_cell.angle_alpha   90.00
_cell.angle_beta   90.00
_cell.angle_gamma   90.00
#
_symmetry.space_group_name_H-M   'P 1'
#
loop_
_entity.id
_entity.type
_entity.pdbx_description
1 polymer ?
#
loop_
_entity_poly.entity_id
_entity_poly.type
_entity_poly.pdbx_seq_one_letter_code
_entity_poly.pdbx_strand_id
1 'polypeptide(L)'
;MKIEIKDLHFTYPGGVEALRGISLTIEPGEQVAMVGQNGSGKTTLVKHLNGLLQPTSGSVLIGDWDTKKVAVAKLAARVGYVFQNPDEQLFSSNVGIEVAFGPRNLGYSAEKTDALVKDALALTELSDKTGTNPYDLSPTWRKMVALASIISMDSDIVIFDEPTTGQDALSVARIAHVVAELKRRGKTVITITHDIDFCAENFERVVALSKGQVLLDGPANEVLGQAEVLAQTYVDPPQLTRLGQRLGLKETVRNQEEFLAALKK
;
A
#
# COMPACT_ATOMS: atom_id res chain seq x y z
N MET A 1 -5.39 -2.84 -13.68
CA MET A 1 -6.75 -3.43 -13.49
C MET A 1 -7.56 -2.49 -12.62
N LYS A 2 -8.85 -2.22 -12.95
CA LYS A 2 -9.71 -1.28 -12.20
C LYS A 2 -10.23 -1.91 -10.91
N ILE A 3 -10.33 -1.13 -9.84
CA ILE A 3 -10.98 -1.49 -8.58
C ILE A 3 -12.25 -0.66 -8.44
N GLU A 4 -13.39 -1.31 -8.20
CA GLU A 4 -14.66 -0.62 -7.91
C GLU A 4 -15.22 -1.11 -6.58
N ILE A 5 -15.42 -0.18 -5.66
CA ILE A 5 -16.06 -0.39 -4.36
C ILE A 5 -17.38 0.37 -4.39
N LYS A 6 -18.50 -0.33 -4.13
CA LYS A 6 -19.85 0.24 -4.20
C LYS A 6 -20.58 0.00 -2.89
N ASP A 7 -20.86 1.08 -2.18
CA ASP A 7 -21.63 1.11 -0.93
C ASP A 7 -21.21 0.01 0.06
N LEU A 8 -19.88 -0.08 0.28
CA LEU A 8 -19.27 -1.13 1.10
C LEU A 8 -19.53 -0.89 2.57
N HIS A 9 -20.28 -1.80 3.19
CA HIS A 9 -20.46 -1.90 4.64
C HIS A 9 -19.80 -3.16 5.17
N PHE A 10 -19.21 -3.05 6.34
CA PHE A 10 -18.66 -4.20 7.03
C PHE A 10 -18.76 -4.08 8.55
N THR A 11 -19.33 -5.12 9.15
CA THR A 11 -19.42 -5.28 10.61
C THR A 11 -18.71 -6.56 11.02
N TYR A 12 -17.76 -6.45 11.95
CA TYR A 12 -17.11 -7.62 12.53
C TYR A 12 -18.09 -8.48 13.34
N PRO A 13 -17.82 -9.80 13.51
CA PRO A 13 -18.69 -10.69 14.30
C PRO A 13 -19.02 -10.18 15.72
N GLY A 14 -18.16 -9.34 16.29
CA GLY A 14 -18.38 -8.68 17.60
C GLY A 14 -19.29 -7.46 17.57
N GLY A 15 -19.97 -7.15 16.45
CA GLY A 15 -20.90 -6.02 16.32
C GLY A 15 -20.25 -4.67 16.03
N VAL A 16 -18.93 -4.60 15.85
CA VAL A 16 -18.24 -3.35 15.50
C VAL A 16 -18.40 -3.08 14.00
N GLU A 17 -19.14 -2.04 13.65
CA GLU A 17 -19.26 -1.56 12.28
C GLU A 17 -17.99 -0.79 11.89
N ALA A 18 -17.15 -1.40 11.05
CA ALA A 18 -15.84 -0.88 10.68
C ALA A 18 -15.86 -0.08 9.37
N LEU A 19 -16.79 -0.38 8.46
CA LEU A 19 -16.99 0.36 7.20
C LEU A 19 -18.46 0.72 7.03
N ARG A 20 -18.71 1.97 6.58
CA ARG A 20 -20.04 2.60 6.61
C ARG A 20 -20.38 3.25 5.27
N GLY A 21 -20.63 2.41 4.25
CA GLY A 21 -21.04 2.88 2.94
C GLY A 21 -19.91 3.49 2.11
N ILE A 22 -18.73 2.85 2.09
CA ILE A 22 -17.61 3.31 1.27
C ILE A 22 -17.88 3.04 -0.20
N SER A 23 -17.80 4.11 -1.02
CA SER A 23 -17.76 4.02 -2.48
C SER A 23 -16.48 4.66 -2.99
N LEU A 24 -15.67 3.90 -3.73
CA LEU A 24 -14.36 4.34 -4.21
C LEU A 24 -14.02 3.62 -5.51
N THR A 25 -13.46 4.35 -6.46
CA THR A 25 -12.91 3.79 -7.69
C THR A 25 -11.42 4.07 -7.76
N ILE A 26 -10.61 3.05 -8.08
CA ILE A 26 -9.17 3.19 -8.33
C ILE A 26 -8.92 2.68 -9.75
N GLU A 27 -8.36 3.55 -10.58
CA GLU A 27 -8.07 3.24 -11.98
C GLU A 27 -6.75 2.46 -12.11
N PRO A 28 -6.57 1.71 -13.22
CA PRO A 28 -5.32 0.96 -13.43
C PRO A 28 -4.08 1.87 -13.42
N GLY A 29 -3.05 1.48 -12.68
CA GLY A 29 -1.78 2.21 -12.59
C GLY A 29 -1.78 3.37 -11.59
N GLU A 30 -2.89 3.66 -10.92
CA GLU A 30 -2.92 4.70 -9.89
C GLU A 30 -2.05 4.34 -8.68
N GLN A 31 -1.46 5.40 -8.08
CA GLN A 31 -0.72 5.35 -6.83
C GLN A 31 -1.55 6.04 -5.75
N VAL A 32 -2.12 5.26 -4.83
CA VAL A 32 -3.08 5.74 -3.84
C VAL A 32 -2.56 5.52 -2.42
N ALA A 33 -2.45 6.58 -1.63
CA ALA A 33 -2.21 6.47 -0.20
C ALA A 33 -3.54 6.59 0.57
N MET A 34 -3.79 5.64 1.47
CA MET A 34 -4.93 5.67 2.39
C MET A 34 -4.44 6.08 3.78
N VAL A 35 -4.88 7.23 4.25
CA VAL A 35 -4.47 7.81 5.53
C VAL A 35 -5.63 7.92 6.52
N GLY A 36 -5.34 8.07 7.80
CA GLY A 36 -6.32 8.20 8.88
C GLY A 36 -5.83 7.53 10.15
N GLN A 37 -6.48 7.82 11.27
CA GLN A 37 -6.13 7.25 12.57
C GLN A 37 -6.27 5.71 12.62
N ASN A 38 -5.65 5.11 13.65
CA ASN A 38 -5.89 3.69 13.95
C ASN A 38 -7.38 3.45 14.23
N GLY A 39 -7.92 2.37 13.64
CA GLY A 39 -9.35 2.07 13.73
C GLY A 39 -10.24 2.85 12.76
N SER A 40 -9.70 3.67 11.84
CA SER A 40 -10.52 4.38 10.83
C SER A 40 -11.10 3.48 9.73
N GLY A 41 -10.67 2.21 9.64
CA GLY A 41 -11.18 1.24 8.67
C GLY A 41 -10.22 0.91 7.51
N LYS A 42 -9.02 1.51 7.42
CA LYS A 42 -8.07 1.33 6.30
C LYS A 42 -7.73 -0.14 6.03
N THR A 43 -7.16 -0.82 7.03
CA THR A 43 -6.80 -2.25 6.91
C THR A 43 -8.02 -3.12 6.63
N THR A 44 -9.17 -2.80 7.23
CA THR A 44 -10.44 -3.47 6.94
C THR A 44 -10.82 -3.30 5.47
N LEU A 45 -10.75 -2.08 4.94
CA LEU A 45 -11.08 -1.76 3.55
C LEU A 45 -10.22 -2.57 2.57
N VAL A 46 -8.89 -2.54 2.74
CA VAL A 46 -7.99 -3.24 1.78
C VAL A 46 -8.07 -4.76 1.89
N LYS A 47 -8.43 -5.31 3.05
CA LYS A 47 -8.70 -6.76 3.20
C LYS A 47 -9.93 -7.23 2.41
N HIS A 48 -10.81 -6.34 1.97
CA HIS A 48 -11.88 -6.66 1.04
C HIS A 48 -11.38 -6.72 -0.42
N LEU A 49 -10.28 -6.02 -0.75
CA LEU A 49 -9.71 -6.05 -2.11
C LEU A 49 -9.05 -7.39 -2.42
N ASN A 50 -8.42 -8.03 -1.43
CA ASN A 50 -7.80 -9.34 -1.59
C ASN A 50 -8.69 -10.52 -1.15
N GLY A 51 -9.95 -10.23 -0.77
CA GLY A 51 -10.94 -11.25 -0.38
C GLY A 51 -10.77 -11.85 1.01
N LEU A 52 -9.82 -11.38 1.83
CA LEU A 52 -9.64 -11.84 3.21
C LEU A 52 -10.85 -11.47 4.10
N LEU A 53 -11.54 -10.39 3.76
CA LEU A 53 -12.82 -10.03 4.35
C LEU A 53 -13.89 -9.97 3.23
N GLN A 54 -15.12 -10.30 3.60
CA GLN A 54 -16.26 -10.20 2.68
C GLN A 54 -17.23 -9.12 3.15
N PRO A 55 -17.75 -8.27 2.25
CA PRO A 55 -18.71 -7.23 2.58
C PRO A 55 -19.95 -7.76 3.30
N THR A 56 -20.40 -7.10 4.37
CA THR A 56 -21.72 -7.31 4.97
C THR A 56 -22.83 -6.89 3.98
N SER A 57 -22.66 -5.72 3.34
CA SER A 57 -23.45 -5.26 2.21
C SER A 57 -22.61 -4.47 1.22
N GLY A 58 -23.13 -4.17 0.04
CA GLY A 58 -22.37 -3.57 -1.05
C GLY A 58 -21.52 -4.60 -1.80
N SER A 59 -20.59 -4.12 -2.63
CA SER A 59 -19.76 -4.97 -3.48
C SER A 59 -18.36 -4.39 -3.71
N VAL A 60 -17.40 -5.30 -3.96
CA VAL A 60 -16.02 -4.97 -4.36
C VAL A 60 -15.68 -5.76 -5.60
N LEU A 61 -15.31 -5.05 -6.67
CA LEU A 61 -14.91 -5.64 -7.94
C LEU A 61 -13.43 -5.36 -8.22
N ILE A 62 -12.70 -6.40 -8.61
CA ILE A 62 -11.32 -6.34 -9.09
C ILE A 62 -11.33 -6.70 -10.58
N GLY A 63 -11.38 -5.67 -11.43
CA GLY A 63 -11.70 -5.84 -12.85
C GLY A 63 -13.10 -6.45 -13.01
N ASP A 64 -13.16 -7.65 -13.61
CA ASP A 64 -14.38 -8.43 -13.82
C ASP A 64 -14.76 -9.36 -12.65
N TRP A 65 -13.95 -9.41 -11.58
CA TRP A 65 -14.15 -10.33 -10.46
C TRP A 65 -14.83 -9.65 -9.27
N ASP A 66 -15.97 -10.17 -8.86
CA ASP A 66 -16.59 -9.87 -7.57
C ASP A 66 -15.86 -10.67 -6.47
N THR A 67 -15.27 -9.97 -5.51
CA THR A 67 -14.46 -10.60 -4.45
C THR A 67 -15.25 -11.59 -3.58
N LYS A 68 -16.58 -11.47 -3.53
CA LYS A 68 -17.46 -12.44 -2.85
C LYS A 68 -17.54 -13.79 -3.58
N LYS A 69 -17.27 -13.82 -4.88
CA LYS A 69 -17.48 -14.99 -5.74
C LYS A 69 -16.19 -15.70 -6.15
N VAL A 70 -15.04 -15.13 -5.78
CA VAL A 70 -13.72 -15.64 -6.18
C VAL A 70 -12.94 -16.06 -4.94
N ALA A 71 -12.34 -17.24 -4.98
CA ALA A 71 -11.51 -17.72 -3.88
C ALA A 71 -10.29 -16.81 -3.67
N VAL A 72 -9.91 -16.60 -2.40
CA VAL A 72 -8.77 -15.75 -1.99
C VAL A 72 -7.48 -16.12 -2.74
N ALA A 73 -7.18 -17.42 -2.86
CA ALA A 73 -5.99 -17.88 -3.58
C ALA A 73 -5.98 -17.47 -5.07
N LYS A 74 -7.17 -17.36 -5.69
CA LYS A 74 -7.28 -16.88 -7.08
C LYS A 74 -7.15 -15.36 -7.15
N LEU A 75 -7.72 -14.63 -6.18
CA LEU A 75 -7.58 -13.16 -6.08
C LEU A 75 -6.11 -12.75 -5.89
N ALA A 76 -5.30 -13.55 -5.20
CA ALA A 76 -3.87 -13.30 -5.01
C ALA A 76 -3.09 -13.15 -6.34
N ALA A 77 -3.56 -13.74 -7.44
CA ALA A 77 -2.98 -13.51 -8.76
C ALA A 77 -3.15 -12.06 -9.27
N ARG A 78 -4.19 -11.34 -8.79
CA ARG A 78 -4.49 -9.95 -9.19
C ARG A 78 -4.07 -8.94 -8.14
N VAL A 79 -4.12 -9.31 -6.85
CA VAL A 79 -3.93 -8.42 -5.70
C VAL A 79 -2.89 -9.03 -4.76
N GLY A 80 -1.67 -8.53 -4.84
CA GLY A 80 -0.62 -8.82 -3.85
C GLY A 80 -0.81 -7.97 -2.60
N TYR A 81 -0.57 -8.54 -1.42
CA TYR A 81 -0.74 -7.86 -0.14
C TYR A 81 0.48 -8.08 0.74
N VAL A 82 1.16 -7.02 1.11
CA VAL A 82 2.29 -7.01 2.04
C VAL A 82 1.78 -6.66 3.42
N PHE A 83 1.94 -7.58 4.38
CA PHE A 83 1.48 -7.40 5.75
C PHE A 83 2.31 -6.36 6.51
N GLN A 84 1.68 -5.71 7.49
CA GLN A 84 2.35 -4.77 8.38
C GLN A 84 3.51 -5.43 9.10
N ASN A 85 3.28 -6.61 9.71
CA ASN A 85 4.31 -7.40 10.37
C ASN A 85 4.82 -8.48 9.40
N PRO A 86 6.10 -8.45 8.97
CA PRO A 86 6.65 -9.46 8.08
C PRO A 86 6.63 -10.87 8.69
N ASP A 87 6.67 -11.03 10.01
CA ASP A 87 6.66 -12.32 10.68
C ASP A 87 5.30 -13.05 10.55
N GLU A 88 4.23 -12.33 10.15
CA GLU A 88 2.92 -12.93 9.83
C GLU A 88 2.84 -13.44 8.37
N GLN A 89 3.84 -13.10 7.55
CA GLN A 89 3.88 -13.43 6.13
C GLN A 89 4.94 -14.48 5.81
N LEU A 90 6.12 -14.40 6.47
CA LEU A 90 7.28 -15.22 6.17
C LEU A 90 7.19 -16.58 6.89
N PHE A 91 7.53 -17.67 6.18
CA PHE A 91 7.46 -19.02 6.74
C PHE A 91 8.50 -20.00 6.16
N SER A 92 9.23 -19.63 5.11
CA SER A 92 10.17 -20.52 4.43
C SER A 92 11.56 -20.54 5.10
N SER A 93 12.33 -21.58 4.85
CA SER A 93 13.66 -21.80 5.42
C SER A 93 14.73 -20.88 4.85
N ASN A 94 14.52 -20.27 3.67
CA ASN A 94 15.43 -19.29 3.09
C ASN A 94 14.69 -18.32 2.18
N VAL A 95 15.33 -17.17 1.94
CA VAL A 95 14.80 -16.05 1.13
C VAL A 95 14.41 -16.49 -0.28
N GLY A 96 15.23 -17.29 -0.96
CA GLY A 96 14.95 -17.70 -2.33
C GLY A 96 13.70 -18.58 -2.43
N ILE A 97 13.48 -19.50 -1.49
CA ILE A 97 12.28 -20.33 -1.43
C ILE A 97 11.06 -19.47 -1.12
N GLU A 98 11.18 -18.52 -0.16
CA GLU A 98 10.10 -17.60 0.22
C GLU A 98 9.64 -16.78 -0.98
N VAL A 99 10.56 -16.15 -1.70
CA VAL A 99 10.24 -15.31 -2.86
C VAL A 99 9.69 -16.14 -4.03
N ALA A 100 10.12 -17.40 -4.18
CA ALA A 100 9.62 -18.29 -5.23
C ALA A 100 8.25 -18.92 -4.93
N PHE A 101 7.77 -18.85 -3.70
CA PHE A 101 6.54 -19.52 -3.26
C PHE A 101 5.30 -19.03 -4.02
N GLY A 102 5.10 -17.72 -4.10
CA GLY A 102 3.97 -17.12 -4.79
C GLY A 102 3.88 -17.52 -6.27
N PRO A 103 4.92 -17.26 -7.08
CA PRO A 103 4.96 -17.63 -8.50
C PRO A 103 4.69 -19.11 -8.76
N ARG A 104 5.27 -20.00 -7.94
CA ARG A 104 5.04 -21.46 -8.06
C ARG A 104 3.58 -21.84 -7.81
N ASN A 105 2.95 -21.27 -6.79
CA ASN A 105 1.54 -21.53 -6.47
C ASN A 105 0.59 -20.93 -7.51
N LEU A 106 0.99 -19.87 -8.21
CA LEU A 106 0.27 -19.32 -9.34
C LEU A 106 0.42 -20.17 -10.62
N GLY A 107 1.24 -21.23 -10.59
CA GLY A 107 1.43 -22.15 -11.71
C GLY A 107 2.30 -21.58 -12.83
N TYR A 108 3.17 -20.61 -12.55
CA TYR A 108 4.12 -20.13 -13.56
C TYR A 108 5.17 -21.19 -13.90
N SER A 109 5.68 -21.13 -15.15
CA SER A 109 6.78 -22.02 -15.55
C SER A 109 8.04 -21.78 -14.68
N ALA A 110 8.94 -22.75 -14.65
CA ALA A 110 10.20 -22.61 -13.92
C ALA A 110 11.00 -21.40 -14.39
N GLU A 111 11.10 -21.19 -15.71
CA GLU A 111 11.82 -20.08 -16.32
C GLU A 111 11.21 -18.73 -15.93
N LYS A 112 9.86 -18.62 -15.98
CA LYS A 112 9.15 -17.41 -15.57
C LYS A 112 9.33 -17.15 -14.08
N THR A 113 9.23 -18.19 -13.25
CA THR A 113 9.43 -18.11 -11.79
C THR A 113 10.82 -17.61 -11.47
N ASP A 114 11.86 -18.19 -12.06
CA ASP A 114 13.25 -17.79 -11.82
C ASP A 114 13.52 -16.35 -12.26
N ALA A 115 12.95 -15.92 -13.39
CA ALA A 115 13.06 -14.53 -13.84
C ALA A 115 12.41 -13.55 -12.87
N LEU A 116 11.18 -13.83 -12.40
CA LEU A 116 10.45 -12.99 -11.46
C LEU A 116 11.14 -12.93 -10.09
N VAL A 117 11.61 -14.08 -9.60
CA VAL A 117 12.36 -14.15 -8.34
C VAL A 117 13.64 -13.32 -8.42
N LYS A 118 14.42 -13.48 -9.49
CA LYS A 118 15.66 -12.71 -9.71
C LYS A 118 15.40 -11.21 -9.74
N ASP A 119 14.36 -10.79 -10.46
CA ASP A 119 13.95 -9.39 -10.55
C ASP A 119 13.51 -8.83 -9.19
N ALA A 120 12.66 -9.54 -8.46
CA ALA A 120 12.19 -9.12 -7.14
C ALA A 120 13.34 -9.01 -6.13
N LEU A 121 14.27 -9.99 -6.13
CA LEU A 121 15.45 -9.97 -5.26
C LEU A 121 16.39 -8.79 -5.61
N ALA A 122 16.56 -8.48 -6.88
CA ALA A 122 17.37 -7.35 -7.31
C ALA A 122 16.73 -6.02 -6.89
N LEU A 123 15.43 -5.85 -7.11
CA LEU A 123 14.68 -4.64 -6.72
C LEU A 123 14.70 -4.38 -5.21
N THR A 124 14.72 -5.44 -4.41
CA THR A 124 14.73 -5.35 -2.93
C THR A 124 16.11 -5.48 -2.30
N GLU A 125 17.18 -5.46 -3.10
CA GLU A 125 18.59 -5.59 -2.66
C GLU A 125 18.88 -6.89 -1.86
N LEU A 126 18.22 -8.00 -2.22
CA LEU A 126 18.35 -9.30 -1.55
C LEU A 126 19.10 -10.35 -2.35
N SER A 127 19.72 -9.98 -3.49
CA SER A 127 20.36 -10.94 -4.40
C SER A 127 21.48 -11.76 -3.73
N ASP A 128 22.20 -11.19 -2.76
CA ASP A 128 23.27 -11.83 -2.01
C ASP A 128 22.77 -12.63 -0.79
N LYS A 129 21.46 -12.57 -0.47
CA LYS A 129 20.84 -13.17 0.72
C LYS A 129 19.95 -14.36 0.41
N THR A 130 19.93 -14.83 -0.85
CA THR A 130 19.03 -15.88 -1.33
C THR A 130 19.01 -17.16 -0.48
N GLY A 131 20.19 -17.58 0.02
CA GLY A 131 20.33 -18.76 0.88
C GLY A 131 20.12 -18.51 2.38
N THR A 132 19.94 -17.26 2.81
CA THR A 132 19.82 -16.90 4.22
C THR A 132 18.40 -17.21 4.73
N ASN A 133 18.30 -17.69 5.98
CA ASN A 133 17.00 -17.82 6.63
C ASN A 133 16.42 -16.42 6.90
N PRO A 134 15.17 -16.11 6.50
CA PRO A 134 14.57 -14.80 6.78
C PRO A 134 14.64 -14.36 8.25
N TYR A 135 14.53 -15.30 9.18
CA TYR A 135 14.55 -15.01 10.61
C TYR A 135 15.95 -14.69 11.17
N ASP A 136 17.03 -15.00 10.43
CA ASP A 136 18.39 -14.58 10.75
C ASP A 136 18.68 -13.13 10.30
N LEU A 137 17.77 -12.54 9.54
CA LEU A 137 17.86 -11.16 9.08
C LEU A 137 17.29 -10.17 10.11
N SER A 138 17.76 -8.92 10.06
CA SER A 138 17.17 -7.85 10.86
C SER A 138 15.70 -7.62 10.47
N PRO A 139 14.85 -7.02 11.34
CA PRO A 139 13.45 -6.72 11.01
C PRO A 139 13.30 -5.94 9.72
N THR A 140 14.19 -5.00 9.45
CA THR A 140 14.27 -4.23 8.21
C THR A 140 14.42 -5.12 6.98
N TRP A 141 15.38 -6.05 6.99
CA TRP A 141 15.59 -6.97 5.88
C TRP A 141 14.46 -8.00 5.74
N ARG A 142 13.85 -8.43 6.86
CA ARG A 142 12.62 -9.26 6.80
C ARG A 142 11.49 -8.55 6.08
N LYS A 143 11.33 -7.24 6.29
CA LYS A 143 10.34 -6.44 5.54
C LYS A 143 10.66 -6.44 4.04
N MET A 144 11.92 -6.32 3.65
CA MET A 144 12.31 -6.39 2.24
C MET A 144 12.06 -7.79 1.64
N VAL A 145 12.24 -8.88 2.41
CA VAL A 145 11.86 -10.24 1.97
C VAL A 145 10.35 -10.35 1.76
N ALA A 146 9.54 -9.82 2.68
CA ALA A 146 8.09 -9.79 2.54
C ALA A 146 7.64 -8.99 1.30
N LEU A 147 8.30 -7.87 0.99
CA LEU A 147 8.07 -7.13 -0.24
C LEU A 147 8.43 -7.97 -1.47
N ALA A 148 9.63 -8.59 -1.49
CA ALA A 148 10.09 -9.41 -2.60
C ALA A 148 9.15 -10.57 -2.91
N SER A 149 8.61 -11.24 -1.88
CA SER A 149 7.70 -12.39 -2.05
C SER A 149 6.38 -12.02 -2.72
N ILE A 150 5.92 -10.77 -2.54
CA ILE A 150 4.70 -10.28 -3.22
C ILE A 150 5.03 -9.70 -4.59
N ILE A 151 6.15 -8.99 -4.75
CA ILE A 151 6.57 -8.42 -6.04
C ILE A 151 6.79 -9.54 -7.07
N SER A 152 7.39 -10.66 -6.66
CA SER A 152 7.63 -11.83 -7.52
C SER A 152 6.35 -12.46 -8.08
N MET A 153 5.19 -12.24 -7.45
CA MET A 153 3.90 -12.74 -7.96
C MET A 153 3.43 -12.00 -9.22
N ASP A 154 4.02 -10.86 -9.54
CA ASP A 154 3.70 -10.02 -10.71
C ASP A 154 2.23 -9.57 -10.79
N SER A 155 1.56 -9.45 -9.64
CA SER A 155 0.18 -8.99 -9.55
C SER A 155 -0.01 -7.59 -10.11
N ASP A 156 -1.18 -7.27 -10.69
CA ASP A 156 -1.48 -5.94 -11.25
C ASP A 156 -1.67 -4.88 -10.17
N ILE A 157 -2.13 -5.30 -8.99
CA ILE A 157 -2.40 -4.45 -7.83
C ILE A 157 -1.51 -4.93 -6.69
N VAL A 158 -0.80 -4.01 -6.05
CA VAL A 158 0.04 -4.28 -4.88
C VAL A 158 -0.40 -3.39 -3.73
N ILE A 159 -0.72 -4.00 -2.60
CA ILE A 159 -1.14 -3.31 -1.38
C ILE A 159 -0.02 -3.40 -0.35
N PHE A 160 0.38 -2.26 0.20
CA PHE A 160 1.33 -2.15 1.31
C PHE A 160 0.59 -1.72 2.58
N ASP A 161 0.59 -2.57 3.59
CA ASP A 161 0.02 -2.23 4.90
C ASP A 161 1.15 -1.76 5.83
N GLU A 162 1.16 -0.46 6.15
CA GLU A 162 2.14 0.22 7.01
C GLU A 162 3.61 -0.13 6.67
N PRO A 163 4.06 0.10 5.42
CA PRO A 163 5.37 -0.37 4.98
C PRO A 163 6.54 0.30 5.69
N THR A 164 6.40 1.56 6.12
CA THR A 164 7.45 2.37 6.74
C THR A 164 7.53 2.22 8.25
N THR A 165 6.54 1.58 8.88
CA THR A 165 6.50 1.43 10.35
C THR A 165 7.70 0.64 10.85
N GLY A 166 8.45 1.23 11.78
CA GLY A 166 9.64 0.63 12.40
C GLY A 166 10.87 0.57 11.48
N GLN A 167 10.85 1.30 10.36
CA GLN A 167 11.96 1.35 9.42
C GLN A 167 12.84 2.59 9.65
N ASP A 168 14.13 2.46 9.39
CA ASP A 168 15.05 3.58 9.34
C ASP A 168 14.94 4.34 8.01
N ALA A 169 15.54 5.53 7.93
CA ALA A 169 15.46 6.39 6.75
C ALA A 169 15.96 5.71 5.46
N LEU A 170 17.00 4.87 5.56
CA LEU A 170 17.54 4.15 4.40
C LEU A 170 16.55 3.10 3.89
N SER A 171 15.88 2.42 4.81
CA SER A 171 14.85 1.42 4.47
C SER A 171 13.58 2.06 3.92
N VAL A 172 13.18 3.21 4.44
CA VAL A 172 12.09 4.02 3.86
C VAL A 172 12.44 4.42 2.42
N ALA A 173 13.68 4.84 2.15
CA ALA A 173 14.12 5.16 0.79
C ALA A 173 14.09 3.94 -0.16
N ARG A 174 14.46 2.73 0.34
CA ARG A 174 14.32 1.48 -0.44
C ARG A 174 12.85 1.18 -0.76
N ILE A 175 11.95 1.33 0.21
CA ILE A 175 10.52 1.14 -0.01
C ILE A 175 9.98 2.15 -1.02
N ALA A 176 10.38 3.42 -0.93
CA ALA A 176 10.04 4.45 -1.92
C ALA A 176 10.52 4.07 -3.33
N HIS A 177 11.75 3.54 -3.45
CA HIS A 177 12.28 3.05 -4.72
C HIS A 177 11.43 1.89 -5.29
N VAL A 178 11.01 0.95 -4.46
CA VAL A 178 10.10 -0.15 -4.85
C VAL A 178 8.77 0.41 -5.37
N VAL A 179 8.16 1.36 -4.66
CA VAL A 179 6.91 2.02 -5.09
C VAL A 179 7.08 2.70 -6.45
N ALA A 180 8.16 3.46 -6.63
CA ALA A 180 8.47 4.15 -7.88
C ALA A 180 8.65 3.17 -9.06
N GLU A 181 9.34 2.05 -8.83
CA GLU A 181 9.54 1.02 -9.84
C GLU A 181 8.25 0.30 -10.22
N LEU A 182 7.38 -0.03 -9.24
CA LEU A 182 6.06 -0.60 -9.50
C LEU A 182 5.18 0.36 -10.32
N LYS A 183 5.22 1.66 -10.01
CA LYS A 183 4.57 2.70 -10.81
C LYS A 183 5.09 2.70 -12.24
N ARG A 184 6.42 2.69 -12.45
CA ARG A 184 7.05 2.65 -13.77
C ARG A 184 6.62 1.42 -14.58
N ARG A 185 6.34 0.29 -13.90
CA ARG A 185 5.80 -0.94 -14.50
C ARG A 185 4.28 -0.88 -14.75
N GLY A 186 3.62 0.23 -14.47
CA GLY A 186 2.17 0.41 -14.64
C GLY A 186 1.31 -0.37 -13.64
N LYS A 187 1.89 -0.80 -12.51
CA LYS A 187 1.14 -1.47 -11.44
C LYS A 187 0.33 -0.44 -10.65
N THR A 188 -0.86 -0.83 -10.19
CA THR A 188 -1.61 -0.06 -9.20
C THR A 188 -1.00 -0.32 -7.83
N VAL A 189 -0.61 0.73 -7.11
CA VAL A 189 -0.06 0.61 -5.75
C VAL A 189 -0.98 1.32 -4.77
N ILE A 190 -1.40 0.59 -3.74
CA ILE A 190 -2.18 1.14 -2.64
C ILE A 190 -1.34 1.01 -1.38
N THR A 191 -1.11 2.10 -0.66
CA THR A 191 -0.49 2.03 0.66
C THR A 191 -1.44 2.48 1.73
N ILE A 192 -1.41 1.79 2.87
CA ILE A 192 -2.01 2.27 4.10
C ILE A 192 -0.87 2.71 4.98
N THR A 193 -0.89 3.93 5.47
CA THR A 193 0.14 4.40 6.39
C THR A 193 -0.34 5.62 7.18
N HIS A 194 0.30 5.85 8.31
CA HIS A 194 0.21 7.09 9.09
C HIS A 194 1.43 8.00 8.85
N ASP A 195 2.41 7.55 8.04
CA ASP A 195 3.56 8.33 7.61
C ASP A 195 3.14 9.28 6.48
N ILE A 196 2.72 10.48 6.88
CA ILE A 196 2.14 11.46 5.95
C ILE A 196 3.21 12.09 5.04
N ASP A 197 4.45 12.20 5.51
CA ASP A 197 5.55 12.72 4.70
C ASP A 197 5.90 11.70 3.59
N PHE A 198 5.94 10.41 3.91
CA PHE A 198 6.09 9.34 2.90
C PHE A 198 4.95 9.36 1.87
N CYS A 199 3.69 9.58 2.32
CA CYS A 199 2.56 9.72 1.40
C CYS A 199 2.74 10.90 0.44
N ALA A 200 3.10 12.06 0.98
CA ALA A 200 3.23 13.30 0.21
C ALA A 200 4.30 13.19 -0.90
N GLU A 201 5.39 12.51 -0.59
CA GLU A 201 6.52 12.36 -1.50
C GLU A 201 6.30 11.30 -2.59
N ASN A 202 5.54 10.23 -2.30
CA ASN A 202 5.52 9.03 -3.15
C ASN A 202 4.18 8.74 -3.82
N PHE A 203 3.08 9.43 -3.43
CA PHE A 203 1.74 9.16 -3.95
C PHE A 203 1.09 10.39 -4.55
N GLU A 204 0.35 10.19 -5.65
CA GLU A 204 -0.33 11.28 -6.37
C GLU A 204 -1.76 11.50 -5.88
N ARG A 205 -2.40 10.46 -5.31
CA ARG A 205 -3.76 10.50 -4.78
C ARG A 205 -3.77 10.07 -3.32
N VAL A 206 -4.50 10.79 -2.51
CA VAL A 206 -4.69 10.49 -1.09
C VAL A 206 -6.17 10.33 -0.79
N VAL A 207 -6.50 9.24 -0.08
CA VAL A 207 -7.83 8.95 0.44
C VAL A 207 -7.76 9.00 1.97
N ALA A 208 -8.43 9.97 2.58
CA ALA A 208 -8.45 10.12 4.03
C ALA A 208 -9.71 9.48 4.62
N LEU A 209 -9.50 8.51 5.53
CA LEU A 209 -10.58 7.77 6.19
C LEU A 209 -10.73 8.17 7.65
N SER A 210 -11.98 8.28 8.10
CA SER A 210 -12.34 8.42 9.51
C SER A 210 -13.61 7.64 9.81
N LYS A 211 -13.62 6.91 10.94
CA LYS A 211 -14.80 6.19 11.46
C LYS A 211 -15.54 5.33 10.41
N GLY A 212 -14.77 4.69 9.53
CA GLY A 212 -15.31 3.80 8.49
C GLY A 212 -15.87 4.52 7.26
N GLN A 213 -15.59 5.81 7.07
CA GLN A 213 -16.02 6.60 5.92
C GLN A 213 -14.84 7.31 5.26
N VAL A 214 -14.95 7.58 3.96
CA VAL A 214 -14.04 8.46 3.23
C VAL A 214 -14.44 9.91 3.49
N LEU A 215 -13.53 10.71 4.03
CA LEU A 215 -13.73 12.14 4.24
C LEU A 215 -13.17 12.97 3.09
N LEU A 216 -12.00 12.60 2.58
CA LEU A 216 -11.35 13.27 1.45
C LEU A 216 -10.83 12.21 0.48
N ASP A 217 -10.92 12.51 -0.80
CA ASP A 217 -10.38 11.72 -1.89
C ASP A 217 -9.99 12.65 -3.05
N GLY A 218 -8.75 12.64 -3.44
CA GLY A 218 -8.27 13.50 -4.52
C GLY A 218 -6.76 13.58 -4.65
N PRO A 219 -6.26 14.49 -5.49
CA PRO A 219 -4.84 14.76 -5.64
C PRO A 219 -4.17 15.06 -4.29
N ALA A 220 -2.96 14.52 -4.09
CA ALA A 220 -2.26 14.62 -2.81
C ALA A 220 -2.07 16.08 -2.36
N ASN A 221 -1.74 17.00 -3.27
CA ASN A 221 -1.58 18.41 -2.96
C ASN A 221 -2.90 19.07 -2.48
N GLU A 222 -4.05 18.64 -2.99
CA GLU A 222 -5.35 19.17 -2.57
C GLU A 222 -5.77 18.62 -1.20
N VAL A 223 -5.66 17.29 -1.03
CA VAL A 223 -6.05 16.61 0.22
C VAL A 223 -5.14 17.01 1.37
N LEU A 224 -3.81 17.00 1.16
CA LEU A 224 -2.83 17.28 2.20
C LEU A 224 -2.76 18.76 2.61
N GLY A 225 -3.32 19.64 1.79
CA GLY A 225 -3.47 21.06 2.11
C GLY A 225 -4.62 21.37 3.06
N GLN A 226 -5.60 20.46 3.24
CA GLN A 226 -6.83 20.69 4.00
C GLN A 226 -6.67 20.34 5.49
N ALA A 227 -5.87 21.14 6.22
CA ALA A 227 -5.52 20.87 7.61
C ALA A 227 -6.73 20.66 8.53
N GLU A 228 -7.80 21.46 8.39
CA GLU A 228 -9.01 21.39 9.24
C GLU A 228 -9.78 20.08 9.04
N VAL A 229 -9.83 19.57 7.80
CA VAL A 229 -10.52 18.30 7.50
C VAL A 229 -9.63 17.11 7.89
N LEU A 230 -8.33 17.18 7.62
CA LEU A 230 -7.37 16.16 8.06
C LEU A 230 -7.35 16.00 9.57
N ALA A 231 -7.49 17.08 10.33
CA ALA A 231 -7.58 17.02 11.79
C ALA A 231 -8.74 16.12 12.27
N GLN A 232 -9.83 15.98 11.51
CA GLN A 232 -10.94 15.07 11.82
C GLN A 232 -10.55 13.59 11.65
N THR A 233 -9.47 13.33 10.92
CA THR A 233 -8.87 11.99 10.76
C THR A 233 -7.73 11.74 11.76
N TYR A 234 -7.44 12.71 12.62
CA TYR A 234 -6.29 12.74 13.52
C TYR A 234 -4.95 12.60 12.76
N VAL A 235 -4.90 13.12 11.56
CA VAL A 235 -3.71 13.21 10.73
C VAL A 235 -3.37 14.69 10.54
N ASP A 236 -2.12 15.04 10.81
CA ASP A 236 -1.60 16.37 10.51
C ASP A 236 -1.11 16.42 9.05
N PRO A 237 -1.19 17.59 8.37
CA PRO A 237 -0.51 17.77 7.09
C PRO A 237 1.01 17.53 7.20
N PRO A 238 1.70 17.19 6.07
CA PRO A 238 3.15 17.02 6.04
C PRO A 238 3.90 18.22 6.66
N GLN A 239 5.07 17.96 7.21
CA GLN A 239 5.84 19.00 7.89
C GLN A 239 6.14 20.19 6.99
N LEU A 240 6.55 19.97 5.74
CA LEU A 240 6.83 21.04 4.78
C LEU A 240 5.56 21.77 4.33
N THR A 241 4.43 21.06 4.21
CA THR A 241 3.13 21.69 3.94
C THR A 241 2.76 22.67 5.07
N ARG A 242 2.87 22.24 6.33
CA ARG A 242 2.59 23.11 7.50
C ARG A 242 3.53 24.31 7.56
N LEU A 243 4.82 24.11 7.27
CA LEU A 243 5.79 25.19 7.22
C LEU A 243 5.46 26.19 6.11
N GLY A 244 5.15 25.71 4.90
CA GLY A 244 4.74 26.54 3.77
C GLY A 244 3.50 27.39 4.09
N GLN A 245 2.48 26.77 4.70
CA GLN A 245 1.26 27.47 5.13
C GLN A 245 1.56 28.58 6.16
N ARG A 246 2.44 28.31 7.14
CA ARG A 246 2.86 29.32 8.14
C ARG A 246 3.66 30.46 7.54
N LEU A 247 4.39 30.22 6.46
CA LEU A 247 5.13 31.22 5.70
C LEU A 247 4.25 31.96 4.69
N GLY A 248 2.97 31.58 4.56
CA GLY A 248 2.03 32.23 3.65
C GLY A 248 2.19 31.81 2.19
N LEU A 249 2.83 30.66 1.93
CA LEU A 249 2.88 30.10 0.57
C LEU A 249 1.47 29.76 0.09
N LYS A 250 1.15 30.13 -1.14
CA LYS A 250 -0.18 29.89 -1.74
C LYS A 250 -0.39 28.44 -2.19
N GLU A 251 0.71 27.77 -2.54
CA GLU A 251 0.71 26.42 -3.06
C GLU A 251 0.97 25.42 -1.94
N THR A 252 0.29 24.26 -1.95
CA THR A 252 0.60 23.16 -1.05
C THR A 252 1.91 22.51 -1.49
N VAL A 253 2.92 22.56 -0.65
CA VAL A 253 4.25 21.98 -0.90
C VAL A 253 4.36 20.64 -0.18
N ARG A 254 4.75 19.60 -0.90
CA ARG A 254 4.74 18.21 -0.42
C ARG A 254 6.13 17.68 -0.09
N ASN A 255 7.15 18.24 -0.73
CA ASN A 255 8.54 17.81 -0.60
C ASN A 255 9.50 19.00 -0.64
N GLN A 256 10.79 18.71 -0.42
CA GLN A 256 11.83 19.72 -0.35
C GLN A 256 12.01 20.51 -1.66
N GLU A 257 11.89 19.86 -2.80
CA GLU A 257 12.06 20.52 -4.11
C GLU A 257 10.93 21.52 -4.36
N GLU A 258 9.67 21.14 -4.11
CA GLU A 258 8.51 22.01 -4.23
C GLU A 258 8.62 23.18 -3.25
N PHE A 259 9.07 22.94 -2.02
CA PHE A 259 9.24 23.97 -1.01
C PHE A 259 10.30 25.00 -1.43
N LEU A 260 11.49 24.57 -1.87
CA LEU A 260 12.55 25.45 -2.33
C LEU A 260 12.16 26.22 -3.60
N ALA A 261 11.39 25.60 -4.50
CA ALA A 261 10.87 26.27 -5.68
C ALA A 261 9.86 27.36 -5.34
N ALA A 262 8.98 27.11 -4.36
CA ALA A 262 7.98 28.08 -3.89
C ALA A 262 8.59 29.31 -3.17
N LEU A 263 9.72 29.12 -2.46
CA LEU A 263 10.44 30.22 -1.82
C LEU A 263 11.15 31.18 -2.80
N LYS A 264 11.38 30.74 -4.04
CA LYS A 264 12.06 31.56 -5.08
C LYS A 264 11.08 32.42 -5.90
N LYS A 265 9.78 32.20 -5.74
CA LYS A 265 8.70 32.97 -6.39
C LYS A 265 8.30 34.16 -5.54
#